data_1f16098093ab99ee6191ec1aff707446
#
_entry.id   1f16098093ab99ee6191ec1aff707446
#
_cell.length_a   1.000
_cell.length_b   1.000
_cell.length_c   1.000
_cell.angle_alpha   90.00
_cell.angle_beta   90.00
_cell.angle_gamma   90.00
#
_symmetry.space_group_name_H-M   'P 1'
#
loop_
_entity.id
_entity.type
_entity.pdbx_description
1 polymer ?
#
loop_
_entity_poly.entity_id
_entity_poly.type
_entity_poly.pdbx_seq_one_letter_code
_entity_poly.pdbx_strand_id
1 'polypeptide(L)'
;MGGHIEFFGIGILSWVTWLPALGAIFLLFFSRTKNDQIRWFANLWIVFCFLISVPLITGLGSGKPGYDRALSGLQFIEDHEWIPLIGARYQLGVDGLSLVLVILTTLLGVVSVICSWSYIREKGREKEYYIMLMLLQSGMIGAFVAADLFLFFVFWEVMLVPMYFLIGIWGGKNRLYSAIKFFLYTLVGSVVMLLAVLKLFFIFPDVVQAQRPAVETRARALATSPVTGQVNGPMLNLMEDAIKRTDPAQIPAGYVNSSFNIAGLTAAGPSIGSVMGLGVVIWLFIGFALSFAIKVPMFPFHTWLPDAHYDAPTAGSVILAGVLLKMGTYGFMRFSLPIFPEAANHPTVRRWMIILAIVGIIYGALVAMAQKDVKKLIAYSSVSHLGFVMLGLFSLNPNGINGAVLQMINHGISTGALFMLAGILYERRHTYEIAEFGGLATVTPTFSTVFLIVTLSSLGLPLMNNFIGEFLTLRGAFEANWVWAAFATVGIILGAAYMLWLYQRVFFGQLNRANENLPDLNKRELWQFAPLIFLIFWIGIYPKPLLSYIEPQTNTVVAQVNPGYFKPAAAEPSAEERLSGQADTTETAPAASGAGQTR
;
A
#
# COMPACT_ATOMS: atom_id res chain seq x y z
N MET A 1 -9.94 -16.14 -20.55
CA MET A 1 -10.91 -16.55 -19.52
C MET A 1 -10.22 -16.39 -18.17
N GLY A 2 -10.39 -15.25 -17.50
CA GLY A 2 -9.84 -15.01 -16.15
C GLY A 2 -10.42 -16.05 -15.19
N GLY A 3 -9.54 -16.74 -14.46
CA GLY A 3 -9.89 -17.92 -13.67
C GLY A 3 -10.93 -17.62 -12.58
N HIS A 4 -12.15 -18.05 -12.75
CA HIS A 4 -13.09 -18.21 -11.64
C HIS A 4 -12.67 -19.44 -10.83
N ILE A 5 -12.04 -19.22 -9.68
CA ILE A 5 -11.74 -20.28 -8.71
C ILE A 5 -12.84 -20.23 -7.65
N GLU A 6 -13.57 -21.32 -7.52
CA GLU A 6 -14.63 -21.47 -6.52
C GLU A 6 -14.43 -22.75 -5.72
N PHE A 7 -14.67 -22.66 -4.42
CA PHE A 7 -14.75 -23.81 -3.53
C PHE A 7 -16.13 -23.82 -2.88
N PHE A 8 -16.85 -24.91 -3.03
CA PHE A 8 -18.22 -25.08 -2.51
C PHE A 8 -19.21 -24.01 -3.00
N GLY A 9 -19.07 -23.53 -4.26
CA GLY A 9 -19.95 -22.49 -4.83
C GLY A 9 -19.70 -21.07 -4.33
N ILE A 10 -18.61 -20.86 -3.57
CA ILE A 10 -18.17 -19.54 -3.08
C ILE A 10 -16.84 -19.20 -3.75
N GLY A 11 -16.71 -17.98 -4.25
CA GLY A 11 -15.49 -17.52 -4.88
C GLY A 11 -14.29 -17.47 -3.92
N ILE A 12 -13.09 -17.63 -4.47
CA ILE A 12 -11.85 -17.70 -3.67
C ILE A 12 -11.58 -16.42 -2.88
N LEU A 13 -11.95 -15.23 -3.40
CA LEU A 13 -11.70 -13.96 -2.71
C LEU A 13 -12.58 -13.84 -1.46
N SER A 14 -13.82 -14.29 -1.51
CA SER A 14 -14.69 -14.39 -0.33
C SER A 14 -14.10 -15.34 0.71
N TRP A 15 -13.57 -16.50 0.29
CA TRP A 15 -12.86 -17.39 1.22
C TRP A 15 -11.67 -16.72 1.87
N VAL A 16 -10.77 -16.16 1.10
CA VAL A 16 -9.55 -15.50 1.63
C VAL A 16 -9.91 -14.35 2.57
N THR A 17 -10.98 -13.60 2.28
CA THR A 17 -11.43 -12.46 3.08
C THR A 17 -12.08 -12.88 4.39
N TRP A 18 -13.01 -13.85 4.36
CA TRP A 18 -13.84 -14.17 5.51
C TRP A 18 -13.32 -15.34 6.36
N LEU A 19 -12.40 -16.15 5.82
CA LEU A 19 -11.87 -17.30 6.55
C LEU A 19 -11.20 -16.92 7.89
N PRO A 20 -10.41 -15.82 7.99
CA PRO A 20 -9.90 -15.40 9.30
C PRO A 20 -11.03 -15.04 10.28
N ALA A 21 -12.07 -14.32 9.83
CA ALA A 21 -13.22 -13.99 10.67
C ALA A 21 -14.01 -15.22 11.12
N LEU A 22 -14.14 -16.23 10.25
CA LEU A 22 -14.72 -17.53 10.62
C LEU A 22 -13.91 -18.21 11.73
N GLY A 23 -12.58 -18.14 11.66
CA GLY A 23 -11.71 -18.60 12.75
C GLY A 23 -11.96 -17.87 14.08
N ALA A 24 -12.19 -16.56 14.01
CA ALA A 24 -12.57 -15.77 15.18
C ALA A 24 -13.91 -16.23 15.77
N ILE A 25 -14.90 -16.56 14.92
CA ILE A 25 -16.19 -17.10 15.36
C ILE A 25 -16.00 -18.49 16.01
N PHE A 26 -15.22 -19.38 15.42
CA PHE A 26 -14.94 -20.68 16.01
C PHE A 26 -14.27 -20.57 17.38
N LEU A 27 -13.35 -19.61 17.57
CA LEU A 27 -12.73 -19.35 18.86
C LEU A 27 -13.75 -18.96 19.94
N LEU A 28 -14.91 -18.39 19.61
CA LEU A 28 -15.95 -18.08 20.60
C LEU A 28 -16.44 -19.32 21.35
N PHE A 29 -16.40 -20.49 20.74
CA PHE A 29 -16.84 -21.76 21.35
C PHE A 29 -15.77 -22.42 22.24
N PHE A 30 -14.51 -21.95 22.20
CA PHE A 30 -13.45 -22.48 23.06
C PHE A 30 -13.60 -21.96 24.50
N SER A 31 -13.32 -22.83 25.49
CA SER A 31 -13.24 -22.38 26.87
C SER A 31 -12.03 -21.48 27.12
N ARG A 32 -12.22 -20.39 27.86
CA ARG A 32 -11.15 -19.44 28.22
C ARG A 32 -10.01 -20.06 29.01
N THR A 33 -10.22 -21.21 29.63
CA THR A 33 -9.22 -21.93 30.43
C THR A 33 -8.27 -22.79 29.61
N LYS A 34 -8.63 -23.06 28.33
CA LYS A 34 -7.87 -23.94 27.43
C LYS A 34 -6.90 -23.17 26.54
N ASN A 35 -6.02 -22.38 27.14
CA ASN A 35 -5.11 -21.48 26.43
C ASN A 35 -4.24 -22.16 25.36
N ASP A 36 -3.69 -23.36 25.63
CA ASP A 36 -2.89 -24.09 24.64
C ASP A 36 -3.70 -24.47 23.41
N GLN A 37 -4.96 -24.91 23.58
CA GLN A 37 -5.83 -25.24 22.46
C GLN A 37 -6.15 -24.00 21.62
N ILE A 38 -6.40 -22.86 22.26
CA ILE A 38 -6.66 -21.58 21.60
C ILE A 38 -5.45 -21.17 20.76
N ARG A 39 -4.23 -21.24 21.32
CA ARG A 39 -3.00 -20.89 20.58
C ARG A 39 -2.76 -21.80 19.39
N TRP A 40 -2.86 -23.12 19.58
CA TRP A 40 -2.68 -24.07 18.47
C TRP A 40 -3.73 -23.88 17.39
N PHE A 41 -5.00 -23.74 17.75
CA PHE A 41 -6.07 -23.48 16.79
C PHE A 41 -5.80 -22.19 16.01
N ALA A 42 -5.50 -21.09 16.70
CA ALA A 42 -5.25 -19.80 16.04
C ALA A 42 -4.08 -19.89 15.05
N ASN A 43 -2.96 -20.53 15.44
CA ASN A 43 -1.80 -20.68 14.56
C ASN A 43 -2.12 -21.54 13.33
N LEU A 44 -2.73 -22.72 13.53
CA LEU A 44 -3.08 -23.60 12.42
C LEU A 44 -4.11 -22.98 11.49
N TRP A 45 -5.09 -22.26 12.04
CA TRP A 45 -6.12 -21.60 11.24
C TRP A 45 -5.57 -20.48 10.37
N ILE A 46 -4.69 -19.64 10.89
CA ILE A 46 -4.06 -18.56 10.11
C ILE A 46 -3.10 -19.12 9.05
N VAL A 47 -2.38 -20.21 9.35
CA VAL A 47 -1.60 -20.93 8.33
C VAL A 47 -2.53 -21.46 7.23
N PHE A 48 -3.68 -22.02 7.58
CA PHE A 48 -4.68 -22.46 6.61
C PHE A 48 -5.21 -21.29 5.77
N CYS A 49 -5.48 -20.11 6.37
CA CYS A 49 -5.85 -18.90 5.63
C CYS A 49 -4.77 -18.48 4.61
N PHE A 50 -3.50 -18.57 4.99
CA PHE A 50 -2.40 -18.32 4.05
C PHE A 50 -2.39 -19.33 2.91
N LEU A 51 -2.53 -20.63 3.20
CA LEU A 51 -2.55 -21.69 2.18
C LEU A 51 -3.70 -21.50 1.18
N ILE A 52 -4.89 -21.07 1.63
CA ILE A 52 -6.04 -20.77 0.75
C ILE A 52 -5.77 -19.54 -0.14
N SER A 53 -4.85 -18.64 0.23
CA SER A 53 -4.47 -17.51 -0.64
C SER A 53 -3.47 -17.89 -1.75
N VAL A 54 -2.72 -18.99 -1.61
CA VAL A 54 -1.69 -19.43 -2.57
C VAL A 54 -2.26 -19.75 -3.96
N PRO A 55 -3.43 -20.39 -4.12
CA PRO A 55 -4.06 -20.63 -5.41
C PRO A 55 -4.29 -19.37 -6.26
N LEU A 56 -4.43 -18.20 -5.64
CA LEU A 56 -4.52 -16.93 -6.38
C LEU A 56 -3.32 -16.71 -7.31
N ILE A 57 -2.12 -17.14 -6.89
CA ILE A 57 -0.90 -17.02 -7.71
C ILE A 57 -0.71 -18.26 -8.58
N THR A 58 -0.87 -19.45 -8.01
CA THR A 58 -0.42 -20.71 -8.62
C THR A 58 -1.50 -21.47 -9.34
N GLY A 59 -2.79 -21.23 -9.04
CA GLY A 59 -3.91 -22.08 -9.44
C GLY A 59 -3.92 -23.46 -8.77
N LEU A 60 -2.99 -23.75 -7.85
CA LEU A 60 -2.81 -25.05 -7.23
C LEU A 60 -4.10 -25.49 -6.51
N GLY A 61 -4.53 -26.74 -6.75
CA GLY A 61 -5.70 -27.31 -6.10
C GLY A 61 -7.06 -26.89 -6.69
N SER A 62 -7.10 -25.93 -7.62
CA SER A 62 -8.36 -25.43 -8.21
C SER A 62 -8.69 -26.05 -9.57
N GLY A 63 -7.72 -26.71 -10.21
CA GLY A 63 -7.85 -27.18 -11.60
C GLY A 63 -7.94 -26.05 -12.64
N LYS A 64 -7.75 -24.80 -12.23
CA LYS A 64 -7.79 -23.58 -13.07
C LYS A 64 -6.49 -22.81 -12.94
N PRO A 65 -6.11 -21.98 -13.93
CA PRO A 65 -4.92 -21.15 -13.83
C PRO A 65 -5.09 -20.11 -12.71
N GLY A 66 -3.98 -19.77 -12.05
CA GLY A 66 -3.91 -18.64 -11.13
C GLY A 66 -4.01 -17.30 -11.86
N TYR A 67 -3.53 -16.24 -11.21
CA TYR A 67 -3.53 -14.88 -11.76
C TYR A 67 -2.82 -14.80 -13.11
N ASP A 68 -3.51 -14.28 -14.13
CA ASP A 68 -2.97 -14.09 -15.47
C ASP A 68 -2.30 -12.72 -15.59
N ARG A 69 -0.98 -12.70 -15.75
CA ARG A 69 -0.18 -11.47 -15.90
C ARG A 69 -0.35 -10.80 -17.26
N ALA A 70 -0.93 -11.50 -18.24
CA ALA A 70 -1.17 -10.94 -19.56
C ALA A 70 -2.43 -10.06 -19.62
N LEU A 71 -3.35 -10.23 -18.66
CA LEU A 71 -4.57 -9.44 -18.56
C LEU A 71 -4.36 -8.21 -17.67
N SER A 72 -4.88 -7.07 -18.10
CA SER A 72 -4.98 -5.86 -17.28
C SER A 72 -6.20 -5.88 -16.38
N GLY A 73 -6.09 -5.21 -15.22
CA GLY A 73 -7.19 -4.94 -14.32
C GLY A 73 -7.61 -6.08 -13.43
N LEU A 74 -8.85 -6.02 -12.94
CA LEU A 74 -9.36 -6.94 -11.93
C LEU A 74 -9.61 -8.34 -12.49
N GLN A 75 -9.21 -9.35 -11.74
CA GLN A 75 -9.45 -10.78 -11.99
C GLN A 75 -10.11 -11.41 -10.76
N PHE A 76 -10.61 -12.64 -10.89
CA PHE A 76 -11.37 -13.37 -9.84
C PHE A 76 -12.58 -12.55 -9.35
N ILE A 77 -13.26 -11.85 -10.25
CA ILE A 77 -14.37 -10.96 -9.91
C ILE A 77 -15.51 -11.75 -9.30
N GLU A 78 -15.95 -11.34 -8.11
CA GLU A 78 -17.14 -11.79 -7.41
C GLU A 78 -18.07 -10.59 -7.27
N ASP A 79 -19.29 -10.68 -7.79
CA ASP A 79 -20.23 -9.57 -7.84
C ASP A 79 -21.64 -10.02 -7.44
N HIS A 80 -22.10 -9.53 -6.28
CA HIS A 80 -23.40 -9.84 -5.71
C HIS A 80 -24.11 -8.58 -5.25
N GLU A 81 -25.43 -8.56 -5.33
CA GLU A 81 -26.22 -7.48 -4.74
C GLU A 81 -26.11 -7.52 -3.22
N TRP A 82 -25.88 -6.35 -2.60
CA TRP A 82 -25.77 -6.24 -1.14
C TRP A 82 -26.79 -5.28 -0.56
N ILE A 83 -26.75 -3.98 -0.89
CA ILE A 83 -27.69 -2.97 -0.40
C ILE A 83 -28.20 -2.17 -1.59
N PRO A 84 -29.25 -2.67 -2.29
CA PRO A 84 -29.78 -2.03 -3.50
C PRO A 84 -30.25 -0.58 -3.27
N LEU A 85 -30.80 -0.31 -2.08
CA LEU A 85 -31.33 1.00 -1.69
C LEU A 85 -30.30 2.14 -1.80
N ILE A 86 -29.01 1.84 -1.55
CA ILE A 86 -27.92 2.81 -1.64
C ILE A 86 -26.97 2.52 -2.82
N GLY A 87 -27.29 1.53 -3.65
CA GLY A 87 -26.45 1.16 -4.80
C GLY A 87 -25.14 0.47 -4.45
N ALA A 88 -24.95 0.01 -3.21
CA ALA A 88 -23.75 -0.69 -2.76
C ALA A 88 -23.82 -2.18 -3.10
N ARG A 89 -22.71 -2.74 -3.62
CA ARG A 89 -22.60 -4.14 -4.01
C ARG A 89 -21.48 -4.85 -3.24
N TYR A 90 -21.64 -6.12 -3.03
CA TYR A 90 -20.56 -6.99 -2.59
C TYR A 90 -19.72 -7.36 -3.83
N GLN A 91 -18.79 -6.49 -4.18
CA GLN A 91 -17.91 -6.66 -5.33
C GLN A 91 -16.47 -6.84 -4.85
N LEU A 92 -15.88 -7.98 -5.21
CA LEU A 92 -14.48 -8.29 -4.95
C LEU A 92 -13.76 -8.51 -6.27
N GLY A 93 -12.47 -8.17 -6.28
CA GLY A 93 -11.59 -8.40 -7.42
C GLY A 93 -10.14 -8.12 -7.03
N VAL A 94 -9.19 -8.77 -7.69
CA VAL A 94 -7.76 -8.51 -7.49
C VAL A 94 -7.08 -8.21 -8.81
N ASP A 95 -6.17 -7.26 -8.78
CA ASP A 95 -5.17 -7.02 -9.81
C ASP A 95 -3.77 -7.30 -9.26
N GLY A 96 -2.74 -7.09 -10.06
CA GLY A 96 -1.36 -7.36 -9.64
C GLY A 96 -0.92 -6.59 -8.40
N LEU A 97 -1.46 -5.37 -8.16
CA LEU A 97 -1.16 -4.59 -6.97
C LEU A 97 -1.81 -5.20 -5.72
N SER A 98 -3.13 -5.43 -5.77
CA SER A 98 -3.86 -5.97 -4.62
C SER A 98 -3.46 -7.41 -4.33
N LEU A 99 -3.17 -8.23 -5.34
CA LEU A 99 -2.72 -9.61 -5.19
C LEU A 99 -1.48 -9.72 -4.31
N VAL A 100 -0.43 -8.95 -4.62
CA VAL A 100 0.84 -9.02 -3.86
C VAL A 100 0.66 -8.51 -2.42
N LEU A 101 -0.24 -7.53 -2.19
CA LEU A 101 -0.58 -7.05 -0.85
C LEU A 101 -1.43 -8.04 -0.05
N VAL A 102 -2.34 -8.77 -0.69
CA VAL A 102 -3.11 -9.86 -0.06
C VAL A 102 -2.18 -10.98 0.40
N ILE A 103 -1.26 -11.42 -0.45
CA ILE A 103 -0.29 -12.46 -0.10
C ILE A 103 0.65 -11.99 1.03
N LEU A 104 1.11 -10.75 0.97
CA LEU A 104 1.90 -10.16 2.07
C LEU A 104 1.09 -10.13 3.38
N THR A 105 -0.20 -9.77 3.32
CA THR A 105 -1.08 -9.71 4.49
C THR A 105 -1.28 -11.08 5.13
N THR A 106 -1.55 -12.10 4.32
CA THR A 106 -1.74 -13.46 4.82
C THR A 106 -0.45 -14.05 5.39
N LEU A 107 0.71 -13.80 4.75
CA LEU A 107 2.02 -14.21 5.26
C LEU A 107 2.35 -13.52 6.59
N LEU A 108 2.20 -12.19 6.67
CA LEU A 108 2.46 -11.45 7.90
C LEU A 108 1.47 -11.81 9.02
N GLY A 109 0.26 -12.24 8.67
CA GLY A 109 -0.69 -12.83 9.61
C GLY A 109 -0.11 -14.08 10.29
N VAL A 110 0.43 -15.02 9.51
CA VAL A 110 1.11 -16.24 10.03
C VAL A 110 2.24 -15.85 10.99
N VAL A 111 3.14 -14.98 10.53
CA VAL A 111 4.29 -14.54 11.32
C VAL A 111 3.83 -13.85 12.62
N SER A 112 2.78 -13.02 12.56
CA SER A 112 2.23 -12.29 13.71
C SER A 112 1.65 -13.22 14.77
N VAL A 113 0.95 -14.27 14.36
CA VAL A 113 0.37 -15.23 15.31
C VAL A 113 1.47 -16.08 15.95
N ILE A 114 2.49 -16.50 15.20
CA ILE A 114 3.63 -17.25 15.73
C ILE A 114 4.44 -16.40 16.71
N CYS A 115 4.72 -15.12 16.41
CA CYS A 115 5.48 -14.25 17.30
C CYS A 115 4.73 -13.89 18.58
N SER A 116 3.39 -13.97 18.59
CA SER A 116 2.57 -13.70 19.75
C SER A 116 2.62 -14.79 20.83
N TRP A 117 3.15 -15.96 20.51
CA TRP A 117 3.05 -17.17 21.35
C TRP A 117 3.55 -16.98 22.78
N SER A 118 4.71 -16.36 22.99
CA SER A 118 5.27 -16.09 24.31
C SER A 118 4.62 -14.87 24.95
N TYR A 119 4.53 -13.77 24.20
CA TYR A 119 4.01 -12.50 24.66
C TYR A 119 2.60 -12.60 25.26
N ILE A 120 1.69 -13.27 24.55
CA ILE A 120 0.29 -13.35 24.98
C ILE A 120 0.11 -14.24 26.22
N ARG A 121 0.99 -15.23 26.41
CA ARG A 121 0.98 -16.10 27.59
C ARG A 121 1.19 -15.31 28.89
N GLU A 122 2.04 -14.29 28.86
CA GLU A 122 2.29 -13.42 30.00
C GLU A 122 1.16 -12.40 30.21
N LYS A 123 0.58 -11.88 29.14
CA LYS A 123 -0.45 -10.83 29.21
C LYS A 123 -1.84 -11.36 29.50
N GLY A 124 -2.12 -12.63 29.19
CA GLY A 124 -3.43 -13.26 29.36
C GLY A 124 -4.48 -12.80 28.36
N ARG A 125 -5.71 -13.28 28.53
CA ARG A 125 -6.85 -13.01 27.63
C ARG A 125 -6.56 -13.44 26.19
N GLU A 126 -5.97 -14.63 26.04
CA GLU A 126 -5.47 -15.14 24.77
C GLU A 126 -6.58 -15.29 23.73
N LYS A 127 -7.76 -15.75 24.15
CA LYS A 127 -8.92 -15.94 23.27
C LYS A 127 -9.31 -14.64 22.57
N GLU A 128 -9.54 -13.59 23.33
CA GLU A 128 -9.92 -12.27 22.81
C GLU A 128 -8.83 -11.67 21.92
N TYR A 129 -7.57 -11.88 22.29
CA TYR A 129 -6.43 -11.41 21.49
C TYR A 129 -6.40 -12.01 20.08
N TYR A 130 -6.51 -13.34 19.97
CA TYR A 130 -6.50 -14.00 18.66
C TYR A 130 -7.76 -13.70 17.84
N ILE A 131 -8.91 -13.52 18.48
CA ILE A 131 -10.13 -13.04 17.83
C ILE A 131 -9.87 -11.67 17.18
N MET A 132 -9.26 -10.72 17.91
CA MET A 132 -8.95 -9.39 17.35
C MET A 132 -7.95 -9.46 16.19
N LEU A 133 -6.91 -10.31 16.28
CA LEU A 133 -5.96 -10.50 15.18
C LEU A 133 -6.63 -11.07 13.91
N MET A 134 -7.51 -12.04 14.06
CA MET A 134 -8.23 -12.65 12.94
C MET A 134 -9.22 -11.69 12.28
N LEU A 135 -9.98 -10.93 13.07
CA LEU A 135 -10.90 -9.90 12.55
C LEU A 135 -10.14 -8.80 11.83
N LEU A 136 -9.00 -8.38 12.40
CA LEU A 136 -8.12 -7.40 11.76
C LEU A 136 -7.62 -7.89 10.40
N GLN A 137 -7.22 -9.15 10.30
CA GLN A 137 -6.75 -9.73 9.04
C GLN A 137 -7.85 -9.77 7.98
N SER A 138 -9.09 -10.14 8.34
CA SER A 138 -10.24 -10.09 7.43
C SER A 138 -10.50 -8.67 6.92
N GLY A 139 -10.48 -7.67 7.81
CA GLY A 139 -10.67 -6.27 7.42
C GLY A 139 -9.60 -5.77 6.44
N MET A 140 -8.33 -6.12 6.69
CA MET A 140 -7.21 -5.74 5.81
C MET A 140 -7.31 -6.38 4.42
N ILE A 141 -7.59 -7.69 4.36
CA ILE A 141 -7.76 -8.39 3.09
C ILE A 141 -8.96 -7.80 2.34
N GLY A 142 -10.10 -7.64 3.02
CA GLY A 142 -11.31 -7.07 2.43
C GLY A 142 -11.08 -5.70 1.79
N ALA A 143 -10.29 -4.82 2.43
CA ALA A 143 -9.97 -3.52 1.87
C ALA A 143 -9.09 -3.61 0.60
N PHE A 144 -8.20 -4.60 0.48
CA PHE A 144 -7.38 -4.78 -0.73
C PHE A 144 -8.14 -5.42 -1.89
N VAL A 145 -9.16 -6.23 -1.62
CA VAL A 145 -9.92 -6.94 -2.66
C VAL A 145 -11.23 -6.25 -3.02
N ALA A 146 -11.70 -5.26 -2.25
CA ALA A 146 -12.93 -4.53 -2.54
C ALA A 146 -12.86 -3.83 -3.91
N ALA A 147 -13.84 -4.11 -4.77
CA ALA A 147 -14.04 -3.48 -6.08
C ALA A 147 -15.20 -2.47 -6.08
N ASP A 148 -15.91 -2.35 -4.96
CA ASP A 148 -16.92 -1.34 -4.66
C ASP A 148 -16.36 -0.37 -3.60
N LEU A 149 -16.52 0.93 -3.83
CA LEU A 149 -15.92 1.99 -3.00
C LEU A 149 -16.56 2.08 -1.61
N PHE A 150 -17.86 1.76 -1.49
CA PHE A 150 -18.54 1.71 -0.21
C PHE A 150 -18.10 0.47 0.59
N LEU A 151 -17.99 -0.67 -0.06
CA LEU A 151 -17.45 -1.90 0.55
C LEU A 151 -16.01 -1.71 1.01
N PHE A 152 -15.17 -1.03 0.20
CA PHE A 152 -13.83 -0.63 0.60
C PHE A 152 -13.85 0.20 1.89
N PHE A 153 -14.73 1.23 1.95
CA PHE A 153 -14.85 2.09 3.12
C PHE A 153 -15.26 1.29 4.38
N VAL A 154 -16.19 0.35 4.24
CA VAL A 154 -16.60 -0.51 5.36
C VAL A 154 -15.41 -1.33 5.89
N PHE A 155 -14.65 -2.00 5.03
CA PHE A 155 -13.47 -2.74 5.46
C PHE A 155 -12.38 -1.84 6.03
N TRP A 156 -12.21 -0.64 5.47
CA TRP A 156 -11.28 0.39 5.96
C TRP A 156 -11.56 0.82 7.39
N GLU A 157 -12.83 0.93 7.78
CA GLU A 157 -13.25 1.28 9.14
C GLU A 157 -13.24 0.08 10.09
N VAL A 158 -13.74 -1.07 9.63
CA VAL A 158 -13.85 -2.28 10.47
C VAL A 158 -12.50 -2.69 11.07
N MET A 159 -11.38 -2.52 10.34
CA MET A 159 -10.06 -2.88 10.86
C MET A 159 -9.57 -1.98 12.01
N LEU A 160 -10.12 -0.76 12.17
CA LEU A 160 -9.68 0.15 13.22
C LEU A 160 -10.06 -0.38 14.61
N VAL A 161 -11.22 -1.00 14.72
CA VAL A 161 -11.76 -1.50 15.99
C VAL A 161 -10.88 -2.60 16.60
N PRO A 162 -10.52 -3.68 15.86
CA PRO A 162 -9.60 -4.68 16.40
C PRO A 162 -8.24 -4.09 16.77
N MET A 163 -7.67 -3.19 15.97
CA MET A 163 -6.39 -2.59 16.28
C MET A 163 -6.46 -1.68 17.51
N TYR A 164 -7.54 -0.91 17.68
CA TYR A 164 -7.77 -0.14 18.90
C TYR A 164 -7.76 -1.03 20.16
N PHE A 165 -8.46 -2.17 20.13
CA PHE A 165 -8.46 -3.11 21.25
C PHE A 165 -7.11 -3.80 21.45
N LEU A 166 -6.39 -4.17 20.38
CA LEU A 166 -5.05 -4.74 20.48
C LEU A 166 -4.08 -3.79 21.20
N ILE A 167 -4.09 -2.52 20.88
CA ILE A 167 -3.26 -1.50 21.55
C ILE A 167 -3.79 -1.26 22.97
N GLY A 168 -5.09 -1.04 23.13
CA GLY A 168 -5.70 -0.58 24.39
C GLY A 168 -5.72 -1.64 25.49
N ILE A 169 -5.80 -2.93 25.18
CA ILE A 169 -5.89 -4.02 26.15
C ILE A 169 -4.50 -4.64 26.44
N TRP A 170 -3.77 -5.01 25.39
CA TRP A 170 -2.48 -5.74 25.51
C TRP A 170 -1.25 -4.86 25.34
N GLY A 171 -1.44 -3.56 25.20
CA GLY A 171 -0.37 -2.61 25.00
C GLY A 171 0.46 -2.28 26.24
N GLY A 172 1.38 -1.33 26.08
CA GLY A 172 2.33 -0.86 27.09
C GLY A 172 1.72 0.07 28.14
N LYS A 173 2.57 0.92 28.73
CA LYS A 173 2.18 1.79 29.86
C LYS A 173 1.15 2.86 29.48
N ASN A 174 1.30 3.47 28.29
CA ASN A 174 0.43 4.57 27.81
C ASN A 174 -0.63 4.09 26.81
N ARG A 175 -0.95 2.80 26.82
CA ARG A 175 -1.79 2.11 25.83
C ARG A 175 -3.13 2.78 25.53
N LEU A 176 -3.80 3.35 26.55
CA LEU A 176 -5.09 4.03 26.35
C LEU A 176 -4.93 5.31 25.54
N TYR A 177 -3.94 6.14 25.89
CA TYR A 177 -3.63 7.35 25.12
C TYR A 177 -3.29 7.02 23.68
N SER A 178 -2.40 6.06 23.47
CA SER A 178 -1.95 5.63 22.14
C SER A 178 -3.08 5.04 21.30
N ALA A 179 -3.96 4.23 21.92
CA ALA A 179 -5.13 3.67 21.25
C ALA A 179 -6.14 4.75 20.84
N ILE A 180 -6.47 5.67 21.75
CA ILE A 180 -7.40 6.78 21.47
C ILE A 180 -6.82 7.72 20.41
N LYS A 181 -5.54 8.08 20.51
CA LYS A 181 -4.87 8.92 19.51
C LYS A 181 -4.89 8.28 18.14
N PHE A 182 -4.52 7.01 18.02
CA PHE A 182 -4.60 6.24 16.77
C PHE A 182 -6.00 6.27 16.19
N PHE A 183 -7.01 5.93 17.01
CA PHE A 183 -8.40 5.84 16.57
C PHE A 183 -8.93 7.18 16.09
N LEU A 184 -8.77 8.25 16.89
CA LEU A 184 -9.28 9.58 16.53
C LEU A 184 -8.59 10.15 15.29
N TYR A 185 -7.24 10.00 15.15
CA TYR A 185 -6.53 10.46 13.96
C TYR A 185 -7.07 9.80 12.69
N THR A 186 -7.22 8.48 12.72
CA THR A 186 -7.67 7.72 11.56
C THR A 186 -9.15 7.97 11.26
N LEU A 187 -10.00 8.05 12.29
CA LEU A 187 -11.44 8.32 12.14
C LEU A 187 -11.71 9.68 11.51
N VAL A 188 -11.01 10.75 11.94
CA VAL A 188 -11.18 12.09 11.35
C VAL A 188 -10.86 12.07 9.86
N GLY A 189 -9.75 11.43 9.47
CA GLY A 189 -9.42 11.26 8.05
C GLY A 189 -10.48 10.50 7.28
N SER A 190 -10.99 9.41 7.86
CA SER A 190 -11.99 8.55 7.22
C SER A 190 -13.34 9.25 7.03
N VAL A 191 -13.77 10.07 7.99
CA VAL A 191 -15.02 10.86 7.85
C VAL A 191 -14.90 11.84 6.69
N VAL A 192 -13.77 12.52 6.54
CA VAL A 192 -13.54 13.42 5.40
C VAL A 192 -13.53 12.65 4.07
N MET A 193 -12.92 11.46 4.04
CA MET A 193 -12.97 10.58 2.86
C MET A 193 -14.40 10.14 2.55
N LEU A 194 -15.21 9.79 3.57
CA LEU A 194 -16.61 9.41 3.37
C LEU A 194 -17.43 10.51 2.70
N LEU A 195 -17.24 11.76 3.11
CA LEU A 195 -17.91 12.90 2.46
C LEU A 195 -17.50 13.02 0.99
N ALA A 196 -16.23 12.80 0.67
CA ALA A 196 -15.75 12.78 -0.71
C ALA A 196 -16.30 11.59 -1.51
N VAL A 197 -16.41 10.40 -0.90
CA VAL A 197 -17.03 9.21 -1.50
C VAL A 197 -18.50 9.46 -1.82
N LEU A 198 -19.26 10.02 -0.89
CA LEU A 198 -20.67 10.35 -1.12
C LEU A 198 -20.83 11.41 -2.21
N LYS A 199 -20.01 12.46 -2.19
CA LYS A 199 -20.05 13.47 -3.26
C LYS A 199 -19.73 12.86 -4.62
N LEU A 200 -18.71 12.00 -4.71
CA LEU A 200 -18.35 11.29 -5.95
C LEU A 200 -19.51 10.42 -6.45
N PHE A 201 -20.18 9.71 -5.55
CA PHE A 201 -21.35 8.90 -5.85
C PHE A 201 -22.48 9.74 -6.48
N PHE A 202 -22.80 10.89 -5.89
CA PHE A 202 -23.89 11.74 -6.38
C PHE A 202 -23.59 12.43 -7.71
N ILE A 203 -22.33 12.73 -8.03
CA ILE A 203 -21.96 13.35 -9.31
C ILE A 203 -21.70 12.35 -10.43
N PHE A 204 -21.53 11.07 -10.11
CA PHE A 204 -21.18 10.03 -11.09
C PHE A 204 -22.20 9.92 -12.24
N PRO A 205 -23.52 9.91 -12.01
CA PRO A 205 -24.51 9.88 -13.08
C PRO A 205 -24.40 11.08 -14.02
N ASP A 206 -24.26 12.28 -13.49
CA ASP A 206 -24.16 13.52 -14.28
C ASP A 206 -22.93 13.49 -15.19
N VAL A 207 -21.79 13.02 -14.65
CA VAL A 207 -20.53 12.88 -15.41
C VAL A 207 -20.67 11.86 -16.53
N VAL A 208 -21.28 10.70 -16.23
CA VAL A 208 -21.46 9.63 -17.24
C VAL A 208 -22.44 10.10 -18.31
N GLN A 209 -23.57 10.71 -17.98
CA GLN A 209 -24.55 11.19 -18.96
C GLN A 209 -23.97 12.27 -19.86
N ALA A 210 -23.22 13.24 -19.30
CA ALA A 210 -22.61 14.32 -20.07
C ALA A 210 -21.48 13.84 -21.01
N GLN A 211 -20.75 12.76 -20.64
CA GLN A 211 -19.53 12.32 -21.35
C GLN A 211 -19.54 10.81 -21.67
N ARG A 212 -20.71 10.23 -21.87
CA ARG A 212 -20.92 8.78 -22.04
C ARG A 212 -19.98 8.14 -23.08
N PRO A 213 -19.84 8.65 -24.33
CA PRO A 213 -18.96 8.02 -25.30
C PRO A 213 -17.49 8.00 -24.88
N ALA A 214 -17.03 9.05 -24.21
CA ALA A 214 -15.66 9.14 -23.72
C ALA A 214 -15.42 8.18 -22.54
N VAL A 215 -16.42 8.02 -21.62
CA VAL A 215 -16.37 7.10 -20.49
C VAL A 215 -16.34 5.65 -20.99
N GLU A 216 -17.22 5.28 -21.94
CA GLU A 216 -17.26 3.93 -22.53
C GLU A 216 -15.97 3.58 -23.28
N THR A 217 -15.40 4.55 -24.03
CA THR A 217 -14.10 4.36 -24.69
C THR A 217 -12.98 4.10 -23.69
N ARG A 218 -12.93 4.87 -22.57
CA ARG A 218 -11.94 4.65 -21.52
C ARG A 218 -12.17 3.34 -20.78
N ALA A 219 -13.42 2.96 -20.50
CA ALA A 219 -13.73 1.67 -19.88
C ALA A 219 -13.15 0.51 -20.71
N ARG A 220 -13.34 0.56 -22.03
CA ARG A 220 -12.76 -0.43 -22.94
C ARG A 220 -11.23 -0.39 -22.94
N ALA A 221 -10.62 0.80 -22.96
CA ALA A 221 -9.17 0.95 -22.91
C ALA A 221 -8.59 0.40 -21.60
N LEU A 222 -9.24 0.63 -20.45
CA LEU A 222 -8.82 0.11 -19.15
C LEU A 222 -8.91 -1.42 -19.04
N ALA A 223 -9.91 -2.02 -19.69
CA ALA A 223 -10.06 -3.47 -19.76
C ALA A 223 -9.10 -4.12 -20.77
N THR A 224 -8.48 -3.35 -21.66
CA THR A 224 -7.56 -3.86 -22.67
C THR A 224 -6.13 -3.84 -22.17
N SER A 225 -5.44 -4.97 -22.25
CA SER A 225 -4.02 -5.05 -21.88
C SER A 225 -3.16 -4.22 -22.86
N PRO A 226 -2.37 -3.26 -22.37
CA PRO A 226 -1.50 -2.46 -23.23
C PRO A 226 -0.36 -3.28 -23.85
N VAL A 227 -0.08 -4.48 -23.31
CA VAL A 227 1.02 -5.35 -23.76
C VAL A 227 0.52 -6.38 -24.77
N THR A 228 -0.62 -7.04 -24.51
CA THR A 228 -1.11 -8.16 -25.32
C THR A 228 -2.28 -7.77 -26.24
N GLY A 229 -2.91 -6.63 -26.01
CA GLY A 229 -4.15 -6.22 -26.69
C GLY A 229 -5.39 -7.04 -26.27
N GLN A 230 -5.25 -7.99 -25.34
CA GLN A 230 -6.37 -8.81 -24.86
C GLN A 230 -7.32 -7.98 -23.99
N VAL A 231 -8.61 -8.19 -24.19
CA VAL A 231 -9.66 -7.54 -23.40
C VAL A 231 -10.04 -8.42 -22.21
N ASN A 232 -10.01 -7.84 -21.01
CA ASN A 232 -10.54 -8.45 -19.80
C ASN A 232 -12.08 -8.27 -19.80
N GLY A 233 -12.79 -9.24 -20.40
CA GLY A 233 -14.24 -9.19 -20.55
C GLY A 233 -15.00 -9.04 -19.25
N PRO A 234 -14.71 -9.81 -18.18
CA PRO A 234 -15.36 -9.65 -16.88
C PRO A 234 -15.22 -8.23 -16.30
N MET A 235 -14.03 -7.63 -16.40
CA MET A 235 -13.83 -6.24 -15.94
C MET A 235 -14.59 -5.23 -16.81
N LEU A 236 -14.61 -5.43 -18.12
CA LEU A 236 -15.37 -4.56 -19.04
C LEU A 236 -16.87 -4.62 -18.72
N ASN A 237 -17.43 -5.81 -18.55
CA ASN A 237 -18.83 -6.00 -18.18
C ASN A 237 -19.18 -5.28 -16.86
N LEU A 238 -18.28 -5.35 -15.87
CA LEU A 238 -18.46 -4.67 -14.60
C LEU A 238 -18.53 -3.13 -14.75
N MET A 239 -17.69 -2.56 -15.62
CA MET A 239 -17.74 -1.12 -15.93
C MET A 239 -18.95 -0.73 -16.74
N GLU A 240 -19.32 -1.51 -17.74
CA GLU A 240 -20.52 -1.28 -18.55
C GLU A 240 -21.81 -1.35 -17.70
N ASP A 241 -21.90 -2.29 -16.75
CA ASP A 241 -23.02 -2.37 -15.80
C ASP A 241 -23.07 -1.11 -14.92
N ALA A 242 -21.93 -0.65 -14.40
CA ALA A 242 -21.87 0.59 -13.64
C ALA A 242 -22.32 1.82 -14.45
N ILE A 243 -21.94 1.90 -15.74
CA ILE A 243 -22.38 2.97 -16.65
C ILE A 243 -23.89 2.87 -16.93
N LYS A 244 -24.41 1.67 -17.19
CA LYS A 244 -25.86 1.45 -17.42
C LYS A 244 -26.70 1.85 -16.22
N ARG A 245 -26.22 1.62 -15.00
CA ARG A 245 -26.90 2.03 -13.75
C ARG A 245 -27.03 3.54 -13.56
N THR A 246 -26.39 4.35 -14.37
CA THR A 246 -26.59 5.81 -14.37
C THR A 246 -27.80 6.26 -15.22
N ASP A 247 -28.40 5.37 -16.00
CA ASP A 247 -29.55 5.67 -16.85
C ASP A 247 -30.87 5.37 -16.11
N PRO A 248 -31.69 6.41 -15.77
CA PRO A 248 -32.91 6.21 -15.04
C PRO A 248 -33.93 5.28 -15.72
N ALA A 249 -33.85 5.17 -17.06
CA ALA A 249 -34.76 4.30 -17.83
C ALA A 249 -34.42 2.80 -17.69
N GLN A 250 -33.21 2.46 -17.24
CA GLN A 250 -32.74 1.09 -17.13
C GLN A 250 -32.71 0.57 -15.68
N ILE A 251 -33.12 1.39 -14.72
CA ILE A 251 -33.05 1.06 -13.30
C ILE A 251 -34.39 0.52 -12.81
N PRO A 252 -34.44 -0.61 -12.11
CA PRO A 252 -35.63 -1.10 -11.46
C PRO A 252 -36.17 -0.09 -10.42
N ALA A 253 -37.49 -0.04 -10.25
CA ALA A 253 -38.12 0.82 -9.24
C ALA A 253 -37.56 0.49 -7.84
N GLY A 254 -37.13 1.52 -7.10
CA GLY A 254 -36.53 1.38 -5.76
C GLY A 254 -35.01 1.31 -5.71
N TYR A 255 -34.34 1.36 -6.87
CA TYR A 255 -32.87 1.40 -6.94
C TYR A 255 -32.37 2.83 -7.14
N VAL A 256 -31.16 3.10 -6.65
CA VAL A 256 -30.52 4.42 -6.80
C VAL A 256 -29.81 4.50 -8.16
N ASN A 257 -29.97 5.66 -8.80
CA ASN A 257 -29.36 5.99 -10.10
C ASN A 257 -27.87 6.34 -9.95
N SER A 258 -27.05 5.45 -9.41
CA SER A 258 -25.61 5.63 -9.31
C SER A 258 -24.90 4.32 -8.96
N SER A 259 -23.56 4.34 -8.88
CA SER A 259 -22.75 3.18 -8.56
C SER A 259 -21.50 3.55 -7.77
N PHE A 260 -21.12 2.69 -6.84
CA PHE A 260 -19.83 2.75 -6.14
C PHE A 260 -18.75 1.91 -6.82
N ASN A 261 -19.00 1.36 -8.00
CA ASN A 261 -18.03 0.53 -8.72
C ASN A 261 -16.73 1.30 -9.01
N ILE A 262 -15.62 0.83 -8.45
CA ILE A 262 -14.32 1.51 -8.54
C ILE A 262 -13.82 1.61 -9.99
N ALA A 263 -14.01 0.57 -10.79
CA ALA A 263 -13.54 0.56 -12.17
C ALA A 263 -14.37 1.55 -13.04
N GLY A 264 -15.69 1.62 -12.83
CA GLY A 264 -16.57 2.60 -13.48
C GLY A 264 -16.23 4.03 -13.08
N LEU A 265 -16.02 4.28 -11.78
CA LEU A 265 -15.56 5.58 -11.28
C LEU A 265 -14.20 5.98 -11.86
N THR A 266 -13.29 5.03 -12.03
CA THR A 266 -11.98 5.26 -12.67
C THR A 266 -12.13 5.63 -14.15
N ALA A 267 -13.03 4.98 -14.89
CA ALA A 267 -13.31 5.31 -16.28
C ALA A 267 -13.93 6.71 -16.45
N ALA A 268 -14.77 7.15 -15.51
CA ALA A 268 -15.37 8.47 -15.49
C ALA A 268 -14.43 9.58 -14.99
N GLY A 269 -13.43 9.22 -14.19
CA GLY A 269 -12.54 10.15 -13.48
C GLY A 269 -12.01 11.32 -14.32
N PRO A 270 -11.38 11.08 -15.50
CA PRO A 270 -10.89 12.17 -16.37
C PRO A 270 -11.99 13.09 -16.94
N SER A 271 -13.25 12.76 -16.80
CA SER A 271 -14.37 13.62 -17.21
C SER A 271 -14.95 14.48 -16.08
N ILE A 272 -14.55 14.24 -14.83
CA ILE A 272 -15.13 14.97 -13.68
C ILE A 272 -14.81 16.47 -13.81
N GLY A 273 -13.57 16.82 -14.17
CA GLY A 273 -13.17 18.22 -14.28
C GLY A 273 -13.88 18.98 -15.40
N SER A 274 -14.12 18.33 -16.54
CA SER A 274 -14.84 18.95 -17.66
C SER A 274 -16.31 19.20 -17.39
N VAL A 275 -16.95 18.41 -16.50
CA VAL A 275 -18.37 18.52 -16.15
C VAL A 275 -18.60 19.37 -14.89
N MET A 276 -17.81 19.13 -13.84
CA MET A 276 -17.97 19.73 -12.52
C MET A 276 -16.98 20.86 -12.22
N GLY A 277 -15.97 21.06 -13.07
CA GLY A 277 -14.90 22.01 -12.87
C GLY A 277 -13.72 21.46 -12.04
N LEU A 278 -12.51 21.94 -12.36
CA LEU A 278 -11.25 21.50 -11.73
C LEU A 278 -11.24 21.70 -10.20
N GLY A 279 -11.89 22.72 -9.69
CA GLY A 279 -11.98 22.96 -8.24
C GLY A 279 -12.64 21.79 -7.49
N VAL A 280 -13.71 21.21 -8.04
CA VAL A 280 -14.36 20.03 -7.45
C VAL A 280 -13.43 18.81 -7.45
N VAL A 281 -12.71 18.58 -8.55
CA VAL A 281 -11.74 17.48 -8.65
C VAL A 281 -10.64 17.60 -7.59
N ILE A 282 -10.09 18.83 -7.38
CA ILE A 282 -9.06 19.09 -6.38
C ILE A 282 -9.61 18.85 -4.96
N TRP A 283 -10.82 19.31 -4.65
CA TRP A 283 -11.42 19.09 -3.32
C TRP A 283 -11.70 17.61 -3.05
N LEU A 284 -12.19 16.85 -4.04
CA LEU A 284 -12.38 15.42 -3.93
C LEU A 284 -11.04 14.70 -3.71
N PHE A 285 -10.02 15.06 -4.50
CA PHE A 285 -8.66 14.55 -4.31
C PHE A 285 -8.15 14.81 -2.89
N ILE A 286 -8.30 16.03 -2.35
CA ILE A 286 -7.87 16.40 -0.99
C ILE A 286 -8.62 15.57 0.06
N GLY A 287 -9.92 15.33 -0.13
CA GLY A 287 -10.72 14.51 0.78
C GLY A 287 -10.21 13.08 0.91
N PHE A 288 -9.87 12.44 -0.21
CA PHE A 288 -9.23 11.12 -0.22
C PHE A 288 -7.78 11.20 0.29
N ALA A 289 -7.00 12.16 -0.20
CA ALA A 289 -5.59 12.31 0.12
C ALA A 289 -5.36 12.56 1.61
N LEU A 290 -6.21 13.29 2.31
CA LEU A 290 -6.09 13.53 3.75
C LEU A 290 -6.21 12.22 4.54
N SER A 291 -7.22 11.39 4.24
CA SER A 291 -7.38 10.09 4.90
C SER A 291 -6.17 9.18 4.66
N PHE A 292 -5.72 9.13 3.41
CA PHE A 292 -4.58 8.30 3.05
C PHE A 292 -3.27 8.85 3.62
N ALA A 293 -3.05 10.18 3.65
CA ALA A 293 -1.87 10.81 4.24
C ALA A 293 -1.77 10.57 5.76
N ILE A 294 -2.90 10.55 6.46
CA ILE A 294 -2.96 10.17 7.87
C ILE A 294 -2.53 8.71 8.04
N LYS A 295 -3.04 7.80 7.20
CA LYS A 295 -2.74 6.37 7.28
C LYS A 295 -1.30 6.04 6.88
N VAL A 296 -0.74 6.73 5.86
CA VAL A 296 0.67 6.61 5.39
C VAL A 296 1.68 7.14 6.40
N PRO A 297 1.33 7.76 7.43
CA PRO A 297 1.81 8.83 8.29
C PRO A 297 2.74 9.84 7.58
N MET A 298 2.19 10.54 6.60
CA MET A 298 2.90 11.65 5.97
C MET A 298 3.10 12.81 6.94
N PHE A 299 4.22 13.54 6.82
CA PHE A 299 4.36 14.80 7.53
C PHE A 299 3.25 15.79 7.09
N PRO A 300 2.56 16.51 8.01
CA PRO A 300 2.71 16.52 9.48
C PRO A 300 1.79 15.53 10.23
N PHE A 301 1.06 14.65 9.56
CA PHE A 301 0.02 13.76 10.13
C PHE A 301 0.58 12.47 10.76
N HIS A 302 1.88 12.36 10.97
CA HIS A 302 2.58 11.14 11.40
C HIS A 302 2.61 10.89 12.91
N THR A 303 2.22 11.88 13.74
CA THR A 303 2.51 11.86 15.19
C THR A 303 1.80 10.76 15.98
N TRP A 304 0.76 10.13 15.42
CA TRP A 304 0.08 9.00 16.04
C TRP A 304 0.89 7.70 15.93
N LEU A 305 1.73 7.57 14.89
CA LEU A 305 2.39 6.33 14.54
C LEU A 305 3.40 5.86 15.59
N PRO A 306 4.36 6.70 16.08
CA PRO A 306 5.34 6.28 17.07
C PRO A 306 4.69 5.87 18.40
N ASP A 307 3.63 6.57 18.83
CA ASP A 307 2.92 6.25 20.05
C ASP A 307 2.17 4.92 19.91
N ALA A 308 1.42 4.74 18.81
CA ALA A 308 0.72 3.50 18.52
C ALA A 308 1.67 2.30 18.45
N HIS A 309 2.82 2.43 17.76
CA HIS A 309 3.81 1.37 17.69
C HIS A 309 4.45 1.07 19.03
N TYR A 310 4.81 2.10 19.81
CA TYR A 310 5.50 1.94 21.07
C TYR A 310 4.66 1.09 22.05
N ASP A 311 3.37 1.41 22.15
CA ASP A 311 2.49 0.72 23.07
C ASP A 311 1.86 -0.56 22.48
N ALA A 312 1.75 -0.72 21.17
CA ALA A 312 1.16 -1.93 20.58
C ALA A 312 1.92 -3.21 20.99
N PRO A 313 1.23 -4.36 21.14
CA PRO A 313 1.90 -5.66 21.24
C PRO A 313 2.73 -5.93 19.97
N THR A 314 3.74 -6.80 20.08
CA THR A 314 4.68 -7.09 18.97
C THR A 314 3.94 -7.40 17.66
N ALA A 315 2.99 -8.33 17.66
CA ALA A 315 2.21 -8.65 16.46
C ALA A 315 1.37 -7.47 15.95
N GLY A 316 0.83 -6.63 16.85
CA GLY A 316 0.15 -5.39 16.49
C GLY A 316 1.09 -4.44 15.74
N SER A 317 2.34 -4.29 16.20
CA SER A 317 3.35 -3.48 15.50
C SER A 317 3.76 -4.08 14.15
N VAL A 318 3.89 -5.42 14.05
CA VAL A 318 4.19 -6.11 12.79
C VAL A 318 3.10 -5.87 11.76
N ILE A 319 1.83 -6.06 12.12
CA ILE A 319 0.69 -5.86 11.21
C ILE A 319 0.52 -4.38 10.86
N LEU A 320 0.67 -3.48 11.84
CA LEU A 320 0.54 -2.05 11.61
C LEU A 320 1.61 -1.57 10.61
N ALA A 321 2.89 -1.87 10.87
CA ALA A 321 3.98 -1.51 9.96
C ALA A 321 3.93 -2.29 8.65
N GLY A 322 3.62 -3.57 8.69
CA GLY A 322 3.66 -4.46 7.53
C GLY A 322 2.54 -4.24 6.53
N VAL A 323 1.32 -3.95 7.01
CA VAL A 323 0.09 -3.92 6.19
C VAL A 323 -0.67 -2.60 6.31
N LEU A 324 -1.05 -2.17 7.53
CA LEU A 324 -1.96 -1.04 7.72
C LEU A 324 -1.46 0.27 7.11
N LEU A 325 -0.16 0.55 7.18
CA LEU A 325 0.43 1.73 6.55
C LEU A 325 0.31 1.69 5.01
N LYS A 326 0.42 0.48 4.42
CA LYS A 326 0.32 0.27 2.96
C LYS A 326 -1.09 0.48 2.42
N MET A 327 -2.09 0.41 3.27
CA MET A 327 -3.46 0.72 2.84
C MET A 327 -3.60 2.20 2.43
N GLY A 328 -2.88 3.13 3.09
CA GLY A 328 -2.87 4.53 2.68
C GLY A 328 -2.18 4.73 1.33
N THR A 329 -1.01 4.13 1.11
CA THR A 329 -0.30 4.19 -0.18
C THR A 329 -1.07 3.46 -1.29
N TYR A 330 -1.70 2.33 -0.96
CA TYR A 330 -2.65 1.64 -1.84
C TYR A 330 -3.81 2.56 -2.21
N GLY A 331 -4.37 3.29 -1.25
CA GLY A 331 -5.45 4.25 -1.48
C GLY A 331 -5.06 5.36 -2.46
N PHE A 332 -3.86 5.92 -2.34
CA PHE A 332 -3.36 6.88 -3.33
C PHE A 332 -3.29 6.25 -4.72
N MET A 333 -2.73 5.05 -4.84
CA MET A 333 -2.55 4.39 -6.13
C MET A 333 -3.86 3.86 -6.72
N ARG A 334 -4.80 3.40 -5.88
CA ARG A 334 -6.07 2.81 -6.32
C ARG A 334 -7.16 3.84 -6.62
N PHE A 335 -7.18 4.96 -5.87
CA PHE A 335 -8.25 5.94 -5.93
C PHE A 335 -7.74 7.32 -6.34
N SER A 336 -6.79 7.91 -5.59
CA SER A 336 -6.40 9.30 -5.79
C SER A 336 -5.79 9.56 -7.16
N LEU A 337 -4.89 8.68 -7.63
CA LEU A 337 -4.24 8.84 -8.93
C LEU A 337 -5.21 8.56 -10.09
N PRO A 338 -5.91 7.40 -10.17
CA PRO A 338 -6.67 7.06 -11.36
C PRO A 338 -8.06 7.73 -11.43
N ILE A 339 -8.70 8.04 -10.29
CA ILE A 339 -10.02 8.71 -10.30
C ILE A 339 -9.87 10.22 -10.47
N PHE A 340 -8.76 10.81 -9.97
CA PHE A 340 -8.53 12.26 -10.04
C PHE A 340 -7.22 12.62 -10.76
N PRO A 341 -6.99 12.14 -12.01
CA PRO A 341 -5.72 12.36 -12.71
C PRO A 341 -5.41 13.84 -12.94
N GLU A 342 -6.42 14.67 -13.16
CA GLU A 342 -6.26 16.11 -13.34
C GLU A 342 -5.73 16.78 -12.07
N ALA A 343 -6.24 16.41 -10.88
CA ALA A 343 -5.74 16.92 -9.60
C ALA A 343 -4.34 16.38 -9.29
N ALA A 344 -4.11 15.07 -9.50
CA ALA A 344 -2.82 14.44 -9.26
C ALA A 344 -1.69 15.04 -10.10
N ASN A 345 -2.01 15.45 -11.34
CA ASN A 345 -1.06 16.07 -12.27
C ASN A 345 -1.02 17.59 -12.15
N HIS A 346 -1.94 18.21 -11.39
CA HIS A 346 -1.95 19.65 -11.21
C HIS A 346 -0.64 20.14 -10.57
N PRO A 347 0.07 21.13 -11.16
CA PRO A 347 1.42 21.51 -10.74
C PRO A 347 1.53 21.82 -9.24
N THR A 348 0.54 22.51 -8.66
CA THR A 348 0.55 22.87 -7.24
C THR A 348 0.32 21.65 -6.34
N VAL A 349 -0.66 20.80 -6.66
CA VAL A 349 -0.96 19.58 -5.88
C VAL A 349 0.23 18.64 -5.89
N ARG A 350 0.74 18.32 -7.09
CA ARG A 350 1.90 17.45 -7.26
C ARG A 350 3.13 17.97 -6.51
N ARG A 351 3.41 19.28 -6.63
CA ARG A 351 4.53 19.93 -5.92
C ARG A 351 4.42 19.75 -4.42
N TRP A 352 3.26 19.98 -3.83
CA TRP A 352 3.07 19.81 -2.39
C TRP A 352 3.20 18.35 -1.95
N MET A 353 2.65 17.41 -2.70
CA MET A 353 2.81 15.98 -2.40
C MET A 353 4.28 15.54 -2.40
N ILE A 354 5.08 16.01 -3.37
CA ILE A 354 6.52 15.77 -3.45
C ILE A 354 7.26 16.42 -2.29
N ILE A 355 6.97 17.70 -1.96
CA ILE A 355 7.61 18.39 -0.84
C ILE A 355 7.34 17.64 0.46
N LEU A 356 6.08 17.27 0.74
CA LEU A 356 5.73 16.53 1.95
C LEU A 356 6.39 15.15 2.00
N ALA A 357 6.54 14.47 0.86
CA ALA A 357 7.27 13.21 0.75
C ALA A 357 8.76 13.39 1.11
N ILE A 358 9.46 14.37 0.52
CA ILE A 358 10.87 14.65 0.79
C ILE A 358 11.09 15.10 2.25
N VAL A 359 10.21 15.97 2.77
CA VAL A 359 10.24 16.33 4.19
C VAL A 359 10.07 15.09 5.06
N GLY A 360 9.11 14.21 4.73
CA GLY A 360 8.93 12.94 5.44
C GLY A 360 10.19 12.07 5.44
N ILE A 361 10.89 11.96 4.30
CA ILE A 361 12.14 11.21 4.16
C ILE A 361 13.20 11.76 5.13
N ILE A 362 13.51 13.04 5.04
CA ILE A 362 14.63 13.66 5.78
C ILE A 362 14.27 13.83 7.26
N TYR A 363 13.11 14.39 7.55
CA TYR A 363 12.62 14.59 8.92
C TYR A 363 12.47 13.27 9.67
N GLY A 364 11.82 12.26 9.03
CA GLY A 364 11.64 10.94 9.62
C GLY A 364 12.96 10.29 9.99
N ALA A 365 13.97 10.36 9.12
CA ALA A 365 15.32 9.83 9.36
C ALA A 365 16.05 10.58 10.48
N LEU A 366 16.00 11.90 10.52
CA LEU A 366 16.63 12.72 11.59
C LEU A 366 15.99 12.43 12.96
N VAL A 367 14.66 12.35 13.02
CA VAL A 367 13.96 12.02 14.26
C VAL A 367 14.23 10.58 14.69
N ALA A 368 14.29 9.62 13.75
CA ALA A 368 14.68 8.24 14.05
C ALA A 368 16.08 8.18 14.69
N MET A 369 17.05 8.91 14.15
CA MET A 369 18.42 8.99 14.67
C MET A 369 18.46 9.54 16.11
N ALA A 370 17.58 10.48 16.45
CA ALA A 370 17.51 11.10 17.77
C ALA A 370 16.85 10.21 18.85
N GLN A 371 16.27 9.06 18.47
CA GLN A 371 15.55 8.19 19.43
C GLN A 371 16.51 7.45 20.36
N LYS A 372 16.09 7.36 21.62
CA LYS A 372 16.77 6.58 22.67
C LYS A 372 16.21 5.15 22.80
N ASP A 373 15.14 4.85 22.09
CA ASP A 373 14.35 3.64 22.18
C ASP A 373 14.33 2.91 20.84
N VAL A 374 14.65 1.61 20.83
CA VAL A 374 14.73 0.76 19.62
C VAL A 374 13.41 0.79 18.86
N LYS A 375 12.28 0.62 19.56
CA LYS A 375 10.96 0.49 18.94
C LYS A 375 10.50 1.82 18.33
N LYS A 376 10.77 2.95 19.00
CA LYS A 376 10.48 4.29 18.46
C LYS A 376 11.36 4.63 17.26
N LEU A 377 12.64 4.24 17.29
CA LEU A 377 13.56 4.42 16.16
C LEU A 377 12.99 3.72 14.91
N ILE A 378 12.60 2.45 15.04
CA ILE A 378 11.99 1.68 13.95
C ILE A 378 10.67 2.32 13.49
N ALA A 379 9.85 2.85 14.39
CA ALA A 379 8.61 3.54 14.03
C ALA A 379 8.85 4.80 13.19
N TYR A 380 9.82 5.65 13.57
CA TYR A 380 10.16 6.85 12.80
C TYR A 380 10.88 6.53 11.48
N SER A 381 11.64 5.43 11.40
CA SER A 381 12.21 4.97 10.13
C SER A 381 11.11 4.66 9.11
N SER A 382 9.94 4.16 9.56
CA SER A 382 8.79 3.93 8.69
C SER A 382 8.26 5.22 8.05
N VAL A 383 8.29 6.36 8.76
CA VAL A 383 7.91 7.67 8.19
C VAL A 383 8.83 8.02 7.02
N SER A 384 10.14 7.78 7.17
CA SER A 384 11.13 8.01 6.11
C SER A 384 10.91 7.09 4.91
N HIS A 385 10.80 5.78 5.11
CA HIS A 385 10.62 4.81 4.02
C HIS A 385 9.29 5.02 3.26
N LEU A 386 8.22 5.38 3.94
CA LEU A 386 6.95 5.71 3.28
C LEU A 386 6.99 7.06 2.56
N GLY A 387 7.86 7.97 2.98
CA GLY A 387 8.21 9.15 2.19
C GLY A 387 8.77 8.78 0.81
N PHE A 388 9.66 7.77 0.71
CA PHE A 388 10.11 7.23 -0.59
C PHE A 388 8.94 6.67 -1.41
N VAL A 389 8.02 5.93 -0.79
CA VAL A 389 6.83 5.42 -1.48
C VAL A 389 6.02 6.57 -2.08
N MET A 390 5.75 7.62 -1.31
CA MET A 390 4.98 8.77 -1.79
C MET A 390 5.72 9.55 -2.89
N LEU A 391 7.04 9.70 -2.78
CA LEU A 391 7.87 10.30 -3.84
C LEU A 391 7.75 9.51 -5.15
N GLY A 392 7.82 8.18 -5.08
CA GLY A 392 7.68 7.30 -6.22
C GLY A 392 6.30 7.41 -6.89
N LEU A 393 5.22 7.40 -6.10
CA LEU A 393 3.85 7.53 -6.61
C LEU A 393 3.65 8.84 -7.36
N PHE A 394 4.13 9.97 -6.81
CA PHE A 394 3.97 11.30 -7.40
C PHE A 394 5.07 11.67 -8.43
N SER A 395 6.01 10.77 -8.69
CA SER A 395 6.89 10.86 -9.88
C SER A 395 6.12 10.68 -11.18
N LEU A 396 4.97 9.97 -11.15
CA LEU A 396 4.03 9.76 -12.24
C LEU A 396 4.69 9.13 -13.50
N ASN A 397 5.62 8.21 -13.27
CA ASN A 397 6.26 7.40 -14.30
C ASN A 397 6.41 5.94 -13.83
N PRO A 398 6.63 4.96 -14.74
CA PRO A 398 6.68 3.55 -14.40
C PRO A 398 7.77 3.20 -13.38
N ASN A 399 8.96 3.81 -13.49
CA ASN A 399 10.05 3.55 -12.55
C ASN A 399 9.69 3.94 -11.12
N GLY A 400 9.14 5.15 -10.94
CA GLY A 400 8.74 5.66 -9.63
C GLY A 400 7.61 4.84 -9.01
N ILE A 401 6.56 4.54 -9.80
CA ILE A 401 5.39 3.81 -9.28
C ILE A 401 5.75 2.34 -9.00
N ASN A 402 6.52 1.66 -9.86
CA ASN A 402 7.02 0.31 -9.60
C ASN A 402 7.91 0.27 -8.35
N GLY A 403 8.81 1.26 -8.21
CA GLY A 403 9.65 1.42 -7.02
C GLY A 403 8.81 1.62 -5.76
N ALA A 404 7.77 2.45 -5.81
CA ALA A 404 6.85 2.68 -4.70
C ALA A 404 6.15 1.40 -4.25
N VAL A 405 5.59 0.61 -5.18
CA VAL A 405 4.91 -0.65 -4.86
C VAL A 405 5.88 -1.68 -4.29
N LEU A 406 7.07 -1.82 -4.89
CA LEU A 406 8.10 -2.68 -4.33
C LEU A 406 8.51 -2.25 -2.93
N GLN A 407 8.67 -0.95 -2.69
CA GLN A 407 9.02 -0.43 -1.36
C GLN A 407 7.92 -0.67 -0.33
N MET A 408 6.64 -0.66 -0.73
CA MET A 408 5.54 -1.07 0.14
C MET A 408 5.74 -2.50 0.65
N ILE A 409 6.05 -3.44 -0.25
CA ILE A 409 6.26 -4.86 0.07
C ILE A 409 7.53 -5.02 0.91
N ASN A 410 8.64 -4.43 0.48
CA ASN A 410 9.94 -4.53 1.11
C ASN A 410 9.95 -4.00 2.54
N HIS A 411 9.37 -2.80 2.73
CA HIS A 411 9.19 -2.23 4.07
C HIS A 411 8.31 -3.13 4.94
N GLY A 412 7.27 -3.79 4.39
CA GLY A 412 6.44 -4.74 5.13
C GLY A 412 7.24 -5.91 5.68
N ILE A 413 8.12 -6.47 4.86
CA ILE A 413 9.00 -7.59 5.22
C ILE A 413 10.07 -7.16 6.22
N SER A 414 10.86 -6.14 5.88
CA SER A 414 12.03 -5.73 6.68
C SER A 414 11.62 -5.08 8.00
N THR A 415 10.68 -4.14 7.99
CA THR A 415 10.23 -3.46 9.21
C THR A 415 9.38 -4.37 10.10
N GLY A 416 8.58 -5.28 9.50
CA GLY A 416 7.91 -6.34 10.25
C GLY A 416 8.92 -7.20 11.01
N ALA A 417 10.00 -7.63 10.36
CA ALA A 417 11.08 -8.38 11.01
C ALA A 417 11.80 -7.55 12.10
N LEU A 418 12.05 -6.25 11.88
CA LEU A 418 12.65 -5.37 12.91
C LEU A 418 11.75 -5.26 14.16
N PHE A 419 10.43 -5.12 14.00
CA PHE A 419 9.52 -5.08 15.15
C PHE A 419 9.46 -6.42 15.88
N MET A 420 9.59 -7.54 15.18
CA MET A 420 9.70 -8.86 15.84
C MET A 420 10.98 -8.97 16.65
N LEU A 421 12.12 -8.52 16.09
CA LEU A 421 13.41 -8.50 16.79
C LEU A 421 13.37 -7.59 18.02
N ALA A 422 12.79 -6.40 17.90
CA ALA A 422 12.56 -5.50 19.03
C ALA A 422 11.63 -6.13 20.09
N GLY A 423 10.60 -6.88 19.66
CA GLY A 423 9.73 -7.63 20.56
C GLY A 423 10.48 -8.70 21.36
N ILE A 424 11.36 -9.45 20.71
CA ILE A 424 12.21 -10.46 21.38
C ILE A 424 13.16 -9.81 22.39
N LEU A 425 13.75 -8.65 22.08
CA LEU A 425 14.54 -7.88 23.07
C LEU A 425 13.70 -7.54 24.30
N TYR A 426 12.47 -7.06 24.07
CA TYR A 426 11.57 -6.70 25.17
C TYR A 426 11.14 -7.90 26.00
N GLU A 427 10.79 -9.03 25.39
CA GLU A 427 10.41 -10.25 26.12
C GLU A 427 11.54 -10.72 27.07
N ARG A 428 12.81 -10.45 26.71
CA ARG A 428 13.98 -10.84 27.50
C ARG A 428 14.38 -9.82 28.56
N ARG A 429 14.19 -8.51 28.31
CA ARG A 429 14.71 -7.42 29.14
C ARG A 429 13.64 -6.46 29.68
N HIS A 430 12.39 -6.53 29.19
CA HIS A 430 11.28 -5.64 29.54
C HIS A 430 11.58 -4.15 29.35
N THR A 431 12.55 -3.82 28.47
CA THR A 431 12.92 -2.46 28.08
C THR A 431 13.21 -2.39 26.58
N TYR A 432 13.03 -1.21 26.01
CA TYR A 432 13.44 -0.87 24.65
C TYR A 432 14.58 0.15 24.63
N GLU A 433 15.03 0.65 25.80
CA GLU A 433 16.06 1.67 25.88
C GLU A 433 17.40 1.14 25.36
N ILE A 434 17.95 1.84 24.32
CA ILE A 434 19.18 1.44 23.66
C ILE A 434 20.37 1.38 24.63
N ALA A 435 20.40 2.32 25.60
CA ALA A 435 21.46 2.39 26.60
C ALA A 435 21.54 1.20 27.56
N GLU A 436 20.45 0.42 27.71
CA GLU A 436 20.39 -0.78 28.53
C GLU A 436 21.02 -2.01 27.85
N PHE A 437 21.31 -1.89 26.54
CA PHE A 437 21.96 -2.94 25.77
C PHE A 437 23.45 -2.61 25.60
N GLY A 438 24.18 -3.43 24.86
CA GLY A 438 25.60 -3.32 24.59
C GLY A 438 26.27 -4.69 24.63
N GLY A 439 27.17 -4.97 23.71
CA GLY A 439 27.93 -6.22 23.63
C GLY A 439 27.09 -7.48 23.38
N LEU A 440 25.82 -7.39 22.97
CA LEU A 440 24.94 -8.55 22.83
C LEU A 440 25.44 -9.58 21.82
N ALA A 441 26.28 -9.20 20.84
CA ALA A 441 26.82 -10.14 19.86
C ALA A 441 27.63 -11.27 20.51
N THR A 442 28.21 -11.07 21.70
CA THR A 442 29.00 -12.06 22.40
C THR A 442 28.17 -13.17 23.06
N VAL A 443 26.94 -12.82 23.52
CA VAL A 443 26.06 -13.75 24.25
C VAL A 443 24.90 -14.27 23.39
N THR A 444 24.50 -13.51 22.35
CA THR A 444 23.39 -13.88 21.45
C THR A 444 23.82 -13.79 19.97
N PRO A 445 24.77 -14.63 19.49
CA PRO A 445 25.33 -14.52 18.14
C PRO A 445 24.30 -14.76 17.03
N THR A 446 23.37 -15.70 17.19
CA THR A 446 22.33 -15.97 16.19
C THR A 446 21.37 -14.80 16.08
N PHE A 447 20.93 -14.24 17.21
CA PHE A 447 20.08 -13.06 17.26
C PHE A 447 20.75 -11.85 16.61
N SER A 448 22.04 -11.63 16.92
CA SER A 448 22.86 -10.58 16.34
C SER A 448 22.94 -10.71 14.82
N THR A 449 23.18 -11.93 14.29
CA THR A 449 23.26 -12.19 12.86
C THR A 449 21.94 -11.91 12.14
N VAL A 450 20.82 -12.39 12.69
CA VAL A 450 19.48 -12.14 12.13
C VAL A 450 19.17 -10.63 12.16
N PHE A 451 19.47 -9.96 13.28
CA PHE A 451 19.27 -8.51 13.39
C PHE A 451 20.13 -7.74 12.37
N LEU A 452 21.38 -8.16 12.14
CA LEU A 452 22.26 -7.56 11.14
C LEU A 452 21.68 -7.69 9.73
N ILE A 453 21.25 -8.88 9.33
CA ILE A 453 20.66 -9.12 8.00
C ILE A 453 19.46 -8.19 7.79
N VAL A 454 18.57 -8.10 8.77
CA VAL A 454 17.36 -7.26 8.66
C VAL A 454 17.72 -5.77 8.69
N THR A 455 18.73 -5.36 9.47
CA THR A 455 19.30 -4.00 9.48
C THR A 455 19.84 -3.62 8.12
N LEU A 456 20.70 -4.47 7.53
CA LEU A 456 21.27 -4.26 6.20
C LEU A 456 20.19 -4.22 5.10
N SER A 457 19.15 -5.03 5.24
CA SER A 457 17.98 -4.96 4.39
C SER A 457 17.27 -3.59 4.52
N SER A 458 17.04 -3.13 5.75
CA SER A 458 16.31 -1.88 6.02
C SER A 458 17.05 -0.63 5.52
N LEU A 459 18.37 -0.61 5.57
CA LEU A 459 19.18 0.51 5.06
C LEU A 459 19.38 0.52 3.54
N GLY A 460 18.82 -0.48 2.82
CA GLY A 460 18.91 -0.53 1.37
C GLY A 460 20.26 -1.02 0.83
N LEU A 461 20.89 -2.02 1.48
CA LEU A 461 22.12 -2.62 0.95
C LEU A 461 21.85 -3.34 -0.39
N PRO A 462 22.67 -3.16 -1.45
CA PRO A 462 22.57 -3.95 -2.68
C PRO A 462 22.49 -5.46 -2.41
N LEU A 463 21.75 -6.19 -3.23
CA LEU A 463 21.37 -7.61 -3.08
C LEU A 463 20.27 -7.87 -2.03
N MET A 464 19.78 -6.85 -1.35
CA MET A 464 18.64 -6.93 -0.44
C MET A 464 17.42 -6.18 -0.99
N ASN A 465 16.25 -6.56 -0.53
CA ASN A 465 14.97 -6.13 -1.10
C ASN A 465 14.75 -4.60 -1.12
N ASN A 466 15.02 -3.88 -0.02
CA ASN A 466 14.76 -2.43 0.04
C ASN A 466 15.57 -1.64 -0.99
N PHE A 467 16.79 -2.09 -1.32
CA PHE A 467 17.61 -1.44 -2.34
C PHE A 467 16.86 -1.28 -3.67
N ILE A 468 16.20 -2.34 -4.14
CA ILE A 468 15.51 -2.30 -5.44
C ILE A 468 14.34 -1.30 -5.41
N GLY A 469 13.56 -1.29 -4.32
CA GLY A 469 12.42 -0.37 -4.18
C GLY A 469 12.87 1.09 -4.13
N GLU A 470 13.86 1.42 -3.30
CA GLU A 470 14.42 2.76 -3.16
C GLU A 470 15.13 3.23 -4.43
N PHE A 471 15.91 2.36 -5.06
CA PHE A 471 16.61 2.67 -6.30
C PHE A 471 15.64 3.00 -7.44
N LEU A 472 14.61 2.19 -7.66
CA LEU A 472 13.60 2.46 -8.68
C LEU A 472 12.82 3.74 -8.38
N THR A 473 12.50 4.01 -7.12
CA THR A 473 11.86 5.25 -6.69
C THR A 473 12.73 6.47 -7.00
N LEU A 474 14.03 6.41 -6.65
CA LEU A 474 14.97 7.50 -6.95
C LEU A 474 15.17 7.69 -8.46
N ARG A 475 15.25 6.59 -9.22
CA ARG A 475 15.32 6.64 -10.67
C ARG A 475 14.09 7.35 -11.24
N GLY A 476 12.90 6.99 -10.81
CA GLY A 476 11.66 7.65 -11.25
C GLY A 476 11.58 9.12 -10.82
N ALA A 477 12.04 9.45 -9.62
CA ALA A 477 12.13 10.83 -9.15
C ALA A 477 13.15 11.64 -9.98
N PHE A 478 14.30 11.06 -10.30
CA PHE A 478 15.34 11.70 -11.13
C PHE A 478 14.84 11.96 -12.55
N GLU A 479 14.14 11.01 -13.15
CA GLU A 479 13.53 11.13 -14.47
C GLU A 479 12.49 12.27 -14.51
N ALA A 480 11.71 12.42 -13.43
CA ALA A 480 10.73 13.50 -13.31
C ALA A 480 11.37 14.86 -12.98
N ASN A 481 12.33 14.88 -12.06
CA ASN A 481 13.10 16.07 -11.66
C ASN A 481 14.31 15.64 -10.82
N TRP A 482 15.52 15.86 -11.31
CA TRP A 482 16.76 15.48 -10.64
C TRP A 482 16.93 16.09 -9.24
N VAL A 483 16.37 17.29 -8.98
CA VAL A 483 16.44 17.96 -7.68
C VAL A 483 15.70 17.17 -6.60
N TRP A 484 14.57 16.56 -6.95
CA TRP A 484 13.80 15.72 -6.02
C TRP A 484 14.61 14.49 -5.61
N ALA A 485 15.24 13.83 -6.57
CA ALA A 485 16.10 12.69 -6.30
C ALA A 485 17.32 13.08 -5.45
N ALA A 486 17.95 14.24 -5.70
CA ALA A 486 19.09 14.72 -4.94
C ALA A 486 18.73 14.90 -3.44
N PHE A 487 17.60 15.56 -3.13
CA PHE A 487 17.15 15.69 -1.74
C PHE A 487 16.76 14.35 -1.11
N ALA A 488 16.08 13.47 -1.86
CA ALA A 488 15.68 12.16 -1.35
C ALA A 488 16.89 11.25 -1.05
N THR A 489 17.99 11.36 -1.82
CA THR A 489 19.22 10.60 -1.59
C THR A 489 19.83 10.88 -0.22
N VAL A 490 19.64 12.07 0.34
CA VAL A 490 20.05 12.39 1.73
C VAL A 490 19.40 11.42 2.72
N GLY A 491 18.16 11.00 2.45
CA GLY A 491 17.44 10.04 3.29
C GLY A 491 18.11 8.66 3.34
N ILE A 492 18.71 8.19 2.25
CA ILE A 492 19.46 6.92 2.22
C ILE A 492 20.68 7.01 3.12
N ILE A 493 21.43 8.13 3.05
CA ILE A 493 22.63 8.34 3.88
C ILE A 493 22.23 8.37 5.36
N LEU A 494 21.17 9.10 5.70
CA LEU A 494 20.66 9.16 7.07
C LEU A 494 20.12 7.78 7.53
N GLY A 495 19.46 7.03 6.62
CA GLY A 495 18.99 5.68 6.85
C GLY A 495 20.11 4.73 7.27
N ALA A 496 21.20 4.73 6.50
CA ALA A 496 22.37 3.96 6.83
C ALA A 496 22.98 4.40 8.18
N ALA A 497 23.05 5.71 8.43
CA ALA A 497 23.61 6.25 9.65
C ALA A 497 22.83 5.79 10.90
N TYR A 498 21.51 5.97 10.96
CA TYR A 498 20.76 5.61 12.17
C TYR A 498 20.63 4.09 12.36
N MET A 499 20.53 3.31 11.29
CA MET A 499 20.42 1.84 11.39
C MET A 499 21.74 1.19 11.83
N LEU A 500 22.86 1.59 11.25
CA LEU A 500 24.16 1.06 11.66
C LEU A 500 24.54 1.54 13.06
N TRP A 501 24.19 2.78 13.42
CA TRP A 501 24.42 3.28 14.77
C TRP A 501 23.53 2.56 15.81
N LEU A 502 22.27 2.21 15.48
CA LEU A 502 21.45 1.35 16.32
C LEU A 502 22.13 -0.01 16.53
N TYR A 503 22.54 -0.66 15.44
CA TYR A 503 23.20 -1.96 15.51
C TYR A 503 24.47 -1.91 16.36
N GLN A 504 25.32 -0.91 16.14
CA GLN A 504 26.56 -0.71 16.90
C GLN A 504 26.27 -0.58 18.40
N ARG A 505 25.32 0.24 18.80
CA ARG A 505 25.01 0.48 20.22
C ARG A 505 24.41 -0.73 20.93
N VAL A 506 23.67 -1.55 20.23
CA VAL A 506 23.00 -2.73 20.83
C VAL A 506 23.94 -3.95 20.88
N PHE A 507 24.70 -4.19 19.81
CA PHE A 507 25.42 -5.45 19.65
C PHE A 507 26.92 -5.37 19.92
N PHE A 508 27.53 -4.20 19.81
CA PHE A 508 28.97 -4.02 20.07
C PHE A 508 29.22 -3.24 21.36
N GLY A 509 30.50 -3.13 21.73
CA GLY A 509 30.94 -2.47 22.95
C GLY A 509 30.99 -3.40 24.16
N GLN A 510 31.01 -2.80 25.34
CA GLN A 510 31.07 -3.56 26.60
C GLN A 510 29.71 -4.22 26.89
N LEU A 511 29.76 -5.50 27.26
CA LEU A 511 28.57 -6.24 27.67
C LEU A 511 28.06 -5.69 29.00
N ASN A 512 26.78 -5.27 29.02
CA ASN A 512 26.11 -4.91 30.26
C ASN A 512 25.88 -6.20 31.08
N ARG A 513 26.25 -6.18 32.36
CA ARG A 513 26.11 -7.34 33.27
C ARG A 513 24.69 -7.89 33.31
N ALA A 514 23.69 -7.04 33.20
CA ALA A 514 22.29 -7.45 33.16
C ALA A 514 21.92 -8.28 31.92
N ASN A 515 22.80 -8.34 30.92
CA ASN A 515 22.61 -9.05 29.64
C ASN A 515 23.43 -10.34 29.52
N GLU A 516 24.30 -10.66 30.49
CA GLU A 516 25.23 -11.81 30.44
C GLU A 516 24.55 -13.17 30.24
N ASN A 517 23.33 -13.33 30.78
CA ASN A 517 22.60 -14.60 30.74
C ASN A 517 21.40 -14.57 29.77
N LEU A 518 21.38 -13.66 28.81
CA LEU A 518 20.28 -13.60 27.84
C LEU A 518 20.34 -14.83 26.91
N PRO A 519 19.22 -15.56 26.75
CA PRO A 519 19.16 -16.68 25.83
C PRO A 519 19.20 -16.20 24.39
N ASP A 520 19.91 -16.94 23.50
CA ASP A 520 19.89 -16.71 22.06
C ASP A 520 18.54 -17.16 21.45
N LEU A 521 18.35 -16.97 20.14
CA LEU A 521 17.14 -17.38 19.43
C LEU A 521 16.87 -18.89 19.58
N ASN A 522 15.66 -19.22 19.98
CA ASN A 522 15.22 -20.60 19.96
C ASN A 522 14.73 -21.02 18.56
N LYS A 523 14.51 -22.33 18.32
CA LYS A 523 14.10 -22.85 16.99
C LYS A 523 12.81 -22.23 16.46
N ARG A 524 11.80 -21.97 17.32
CA ARG A 524 10.55 -21.35 16.93
C ARG A 524 10.79 -19.91 16.47
N GLU A 525 11.56 -19.14 17.24
CA GLU A 525 11.95 -17.76 16.91
C GLU A 525 12.74 -17.70 15.60
N LEU A 526 13.62 -18.64 15.36
CA LEU A 526 14.37 -18.71 14.11
C LEU A 526 13.47 -19.01 12.90
N TRP A 527 12.57 -19.98 13.03
CA TRP A 527 11.64 -20.34 11.95
C TRP A 527 10.70 -19.22 11.53
N GLN A 528 10.32 -18.31 12.45
CA GLN A 528 9.47 -17.17 12.09
C GLN A 528 10.18 -16.14 11.20
N PHE A 529 11.53 -16.05 11.26
CA PHE A 529 12.33 -15.17 10.39
C PHE A 529 12.68 -15.82 9.05
N ALA A 530 12.71 -17.13 8.95
CA ALA A 530 13.14 -17.85 7.76
C ALA A 530 12.44 -17.39 6.47
N PRO A 531 11.10 -17.30 6.39
CA PRO A 531 10.42 -16.84 5.18
C PRO A 531 10.72 -15.37 4.87
N LEU A 532 10.88 -14.51 5.88
CA LEU A 532 11.18 -13.10 5.69
C LEU A 532 12.61 -12.90 5.18
N ILE A 533 13.59 -13.62 5.75
CA ILE A 533 14.99 -13.59 5.29
C ILE A 533 15.09 -14.13 3.86
N PHE A 534 14.39 -15.21 3.55
CA PHE A 534 14.32 -15.73 2.19
C PHE A 534 13.81 -14.65 1.22
N LEU A 535 12.72 -13.98 1.54
CA LEU A 535 12.15 -12.91 0.69
C LEU A 535 13.08 -11.70 0.58
N ILE A 536 13.80 -11.32 1.65
CA ILE A 536 14.79 -10.24 1.61
C ILE A 536 15.83 -10.48 0.51
N PHE A 537 16.43 -11.66 0.47
CA PHE A 537 17.42 -11.99 -0.54
C PHE A 537 16.79 -12.26 -1.91
N TRP A 538 15.69 -12.99 -1.96
CA TRP A 538 15.04 -13.34 -3.22
C TRP A 538 14.59 -12.10 -4.01
N ILE A 539 13.94 -11.14 -3.36
CA ILE A 539 13.51 -9.89 -4.00
C ILE A 539 14.73 -9.03 -4.36
N GLY A 540 15.74 -8.99 -3.49
CA GLY A 540 16.95 -8.19 -3.72
C GLY A 540 17.82 -8.69 -4.89
N ILE A 541 17.85 -10.01 -5.13
CA ILE A 541 18.65 -10.63 -6.19
C ILE A 541 17.83 -10.78 -7.49
N TYR A 542 16.56 -11.18 -7.39
CA TYR A 542 15.72 -11.49 -8.54
C TYR A 542 14.30 -10.89 -8.41
N PRO A 543 14.15 -9.55 -8.54
CA PRO A 543 12.88 -8.86 -8.39
C PRO A 543 11.90 -9.10 -9.55
N LYS A 544 12.38 -9.58 -10.71
CA LYS A 544 11.59 -9.71 -11.95
C LYS A 544 10.28 -10.48 -11.77
N PRO A 545 10.21 -11.63 -11.05
CA PRO A 545 8.93 -12.32 -10.86
C PRO A 545 7.89 -11.46 -10.16
N LEU A 546 8.29 -10.68 -9.13
CA LEU A 546 7.38 -9.81 -8.41
C LEU A 546 6.95 -8.60 -9.25
N LEU A 547 7.90 -7.98 -9.95
CA LEU A 547 7.63 -6.87 -10.87
C LEU A 547 6.65 -7.27 -11.98
N SER A 548 6.75 -8.49 -12.51
CA SER A 548 5.85 -8.96 -13.56
C SER A 548 4.37 -9.05 -13.15
N TYR A 549 4.04 -9.10 -11.87
CA TYR A 549 2.67 -8.94 -11.36
C TYR A 549 2.26 -7.47 -11.26
N ILE A 550 3.20 -6.58 -10.92
CA ILE A 550 2.95 -5.17 -10.59
C ILE A 550 2.87 -4.31 -11.86
N GLU A 551 3.80 -4.51 -12.80
CA GLU A 551 4.00 -3.66 -13.98
C GLU A 551 2.75 -3.45 -14.86
N PRO A 552 1.89 -4.44 -15.14
CA PRO A 552 0.70 -4.21 -15.96
C PRO A 552 -0.23 -3.17 -15.33
N GLN A 553 -0.44 -3.24 -14.01
CA GLN A 553 -1.31 -2.29 -13.31
C GLN A 553 -0.67 -0.92 -13.15
N THR A 554 0.64 -0.85 -12.85
CA THR A 554 1.35 0.43 -12.72
C THR A 554 1.39 1.18 -14.05
N ASN A 555 1.60 0.48 -15.16
CA ASN A 555 1.57 1.08 -16.50
C ASN A 555 0.17 1.62 -16.83
N THR A 556 -0.89 0.92 -16.44
CA THR A 556 -2.27 1.41 -16.63
C THR A 556 -2.49 2.71 -15.84
N VAL A 557 -2.06 2.78 -14.59
CA VAL A 557 -2.15 4.01 -13.76
C VAL A 557 -1.33 5.15 -14.40
N VAL A 558 -0.10 4.88 -14.84
CA VAL A 558 0.72 5.90 -15.52
C VAL A 558 0.04 6.42 -16.78
N ALA A 559 -0.52 5.53 -17.61
CA ALA A 559 -1.23 5.92 -18.83
C ALA A 559 -2.43 6.85 -18.55
N GLN A 560 -3.07 6.71 -17.38
CA GLN A 560 -4.18 7.57 -16.94
C GLN A 560 -3.71 8.94 -16.45
N VAL A 561 -2.69 8.95 -15.56
CA VAL A 561 -2.22 10.21 -14.94
C VAL A 561 -1.24 10.98 -15.78
N ASN A 562 -0.50 10.30 -16.68
CA ASN A 562 0.49 10.89 -17.57
C ASN A 562 0.38 10.29 -18.98
N PRO A 563 -0.71 10.58 -19.74
CA PRO A 563 -1.00 9.97 -21.04
C PRO A 563 0.10 10.20 -22.10
N GLY A 564 0.94 11.23 -21.92
CA GLY A 564 2.05 11.55 -22.81
C GLY A 564 3.26 10.63 -22.65
N TYR A 565 3.40 9.93 -21.53
CA TYR A 565 4.60 9.15 -21.20
C TYR A 565 4.89 8.03 -22.23
N PHE A 566 3.86 7.30 -22.65
CA PHE A 566 4.00 6.18 -23.61
C PHE A 566 3.84 6.58 -25.07
N LYS A 567 3.54 7.87 -25.38
CA LYS A 567 3.54 8.34 -26.76
C LYS A 567 4.99 8.36 -27.25
N PRO A 568 5.30 7.84 -28.47
CA PRO A 568 6.61 8.05 -29.04
C PRO A 568 6.86 9.56 -29.09
N ALA A 569 8.05 10.00 -28.68
CA ALA A 569 8.46 11.37 -28.90
C ALA A 569 8.19 11.67 -30.40
N ALA A 570 7.41 12.70 -30.69
CA ALA A 570 7.17 13.10 -32.05
C ALA A 570 8.55 13.15 -32.71
N ALA A 571 8.73 12.39 -33.79
CA ALA A 571 10.01 12.35 -34.49
C ALA A 571 10.43 13.81 -34.72
N GLU A 572 11.60 14.18 -34.20
CA GLU A 572 12.12 15.52 -34.51
C GLU A 572 12.04 15.68 -36.03
N PRO A 573 11.48 16.81 -36.52
CA PRO A 573 11.38 17.01 -37.98
C PRO A 573 12.74 16.74 -38.57
N SER A 574 12.77 15.91 -39.60
CA SER A 574 14.00 15.52 -40.29
C SER A 574 14.76 16.76 -40.69
N ALA A 575 16.08 16.66 -40.85
CA ALA A 575 16.88 17.79 -41.31
C ALA A 575 16.33 18.38 -42.62
N GLU A 576 15.65 17.57 -43.46
CA GLU A 576 14.97 17.99 -44.68
C GLU A 576 13.70 18.81 -44.41
N GLU A 577 12.90 18.47 -43.38
CA GLU A 577 11.72 19.26 -42.99
C GLU A 577 12.10 20.58 -42.30
N ARG A 578 13.24 20.63 -41.59
CA ARG A 578 13.79 21.88 -41.01
C ARG A 578 14.30 22.81 -42.13
N LEU A 579 14.85 22.26 -43.20
CA LEU A 579 15.34 23.03 -44.37
C LEU A 579 14.19 23.50 -45.27
N SER A 580 13.13 22.70 -45.45
CA SER A 580 11.95 23.11 -46.22
C SER A 580 11.12 24.17 -45.52
N GLY A 581 10.99 24.12 -44.16
CA GLY A 581 10.32 25.15 -43.37
C GLY A 581 11.07 26.49 -43.30
N GLN A 582 12.39 26.51 -43.55
CA GLN A 582 13.17 27.75 -43.69
C GLN A 582 13.12 28.35 -45.09
N ALA A 583 12.82 27.58 -46.13
CA ALA A 583 12.70 28.08 -47.51
C ALA A 583 11.40 28.88 -47.74
N ASP A 584 10.32 28.57 -46.99
CA ASP A 584 9.02 29.24 -47.15
C ASP A 584 8.91 30.60 -46.43
N THR A 585 9.92 30.98 -45.62
CA THR A 585 9.94 32.28 -44.91
C THR A 585 10.78 33.36 -45.59
N THR A 586 11.39 33.08 -46.76
CA THR A 586 12.25 34.03 -47.48
C THR A 586 11.61 34.67 -48.72
N GLU A 587 10.33 34.40 -49.02
CA GLU A 587 9.67 34.89 -50.25
C GLU A 587 8.49 35.84 -49.99
N THR A 588 8.63 36.82 -49.05
CA THR A 588 7.75 38.01 -49.02
C THR A 588 8.50 39.22 -48.45
N ALA A 589 9.43 39.77 -49.25
CA ALA A 589 9.83 41.15 -49.07
C ALA A 589 9.07 42.00 -50.15
N PRO A 590 8.28 43.00 -49.79
CA PRO A 590 7.62 43.85 -50.77
C PRO A 590 8.64 44.78 -51.42
N ALA A 591 8.64 44.80 -52.78
CA ALA A 591 9.41 45.72 -53.61
C ALA A 591 9.12 47.16 -53.19
N ALA A 592 10.16 47.88 -52.83
CA ALA A 592 10.11 49.33 -52.62
C ALA A 592 10.11 50.00 -54.02
N SER A 593 8.97 50.58 -54.42
CA SER A 593 8.87 51.52 -55.57
C SER A 593 9.52 52.83 -55.19
N GLY A 594 10.57 53.21 -55.92
CA GLY A 594 11.17 54.56 -55.87
C GLY A 594 10.35 55.59 -56.61
N ALA A 595 10.35 56.78 -56.06
CA ALA A 595 10.16 58.08 -56.72
C ALA A 595 10.59 59.12 -55.67
N GLY A 596 11.68 59.82 -55.78
CA GLY A 596 11.92 60.89 -56.73
C GLY A 596 11.75 62.25 -56.05
N GLN A 597 12.84 63.02 -56.07
CA GLN A 597 12.91 64.48 -56.10
C GLN A 597 13.13 65.30 -54.82
N THR A 598 14.29 65.88 -54.74
CA THR A 598 14.64 67.31 -54.59
C THR A 598 14.49 67.96 -53.24
N ARG A 599 15.47 68.30 -52.54
CA ARG A 599 16.35 69.48 -52.41
C ARG A 599 17.37 69.31 -51.33
#